data_082cfebd80c744a372b8831a634b110e
#
_entry.id   082cfebd80c744a372b8831a634b110e
#
_cell.length_a   1.000
_cell.length_b   1.000
_cell.length_c   1.000
_cell.angle_alpha   90.00
_cell.angle_beta   90.00
_cell.angle_gamma   90.00
#
_symmetry.space_group_name_H-M   'P 1'
#
loop_
_entity.id
_entity.type
_entity.pdbx_description
1 polymer ?
#
loop_
_entity_poly.entity_id
_entity_poly.type
_entity_poly.pdbx_seq_one_letter_code
_entity_poly.pdbx_strand_id
1 'polypeptide(L)'
;MSWTVRASADFWATVRPFKDKYPEREYLAIIRTIREAIVELEEKGFVSETGWDDHRLMKKPFDDGNYFEFHIHDDDVLVVYFKRVRRQTIRMIGVFSHLTIPSE
;
A
#
# COMPACT_ATOMS: atom_id res chain seq x y z
N MET A 1 4.87 -20.16 -4.41
CA MET A 1 3.42 -20.02 -4.25
C MET A 1 3.04 -18.57 -4.45
N SER A 2 1.90 -18.34 -5.03
CA SER A 2 1.46 -16.97 -5.33
C SER A 2 0.36 -16.53 -4.39
N TRP A 3 0.23 -15.23 -4.23
CA TRP A 3 -0.81 -14.61 -3.44
C TRP A 3 -1.84 -14.00 -4.38
N THR A 4 -3.11 -13.97 -3.95
CA THR A 4 -4.15 -13.27 -4.69
C THR A 4 -4.26 -11.86 -4.11
N VAL A 5 -3.98 -10.85 -4.93
CA VAL A 5 -4.01 -9.45 -4.50
C VAL A 5 -5.17 -8.74 -5.20
N ARG A 6 -5.98 -8.03 -4.42
CA ARG A 6 -7.11 -7.26 -4.93
C ARG A 6 -6.94 -5.77 -4.63
N ALA A 7 -7.12 -4.97 -5.66
CA ALA A 7 -7.09 -3.51 -5.56
C ALA A 7 -8.39 -2.97 -6.16
N SER A 8 -9.30 -2.54 -5.30
CA SER A 8 -10.61 -2.07 -5.72
C SER A 8 -10.57 -0.63 -6.24
N ALA A 9 -11.69 -0.17 -6.80
CA ALA A 9 -11.83 1.23 -7.18
C ALA A 9 -11.66 2.15 -5.97
N ASP A 10 -12.11 1.73 -4.78
CA ASP A 10 -11.94 2.52 -3.56
C ASP A 10 -10.46 2.67 -3.20
N PHE A 11 -9.66 1.63 -3.37
CA PHE A 11 -8.22 1.73 -3.17
C PHE A 11 -7.62 2.78 -4.10
N TRP A 12 -7.92 2.68 -5.40
CA TRP A 12 -7.36 3.62 -6.38
C TRP A 12 -7.83 5.05 -6.16
N ALA A 13 -9.03 5.22 -5.59
CA ALA A 13 -9.52 6.55 -5.25
C ALA A 13 -8.65 7.23 -4.18
N THR A 14 -7.99 6.46 -3.31
CA THR A 14 -7.08 7.04 -2.30
C THR A 14 -5.79 7.57 -2.92
N VAL A 15 -5.45 7.14 -4.14
CA VAL A 15 -4.24 7.60 -4.84
C VAL A 15 -4.45 8.97 -5.47
N ARG A 16 -5.66 9.30 -5.88
CA ARG A 16 -5.95 10.55 -6.60
C ARG A 16 -5.51 11.83 -5.91
N PRO A 17 -5.64 11.98 -4.57
CA PRO A 17 -5.19 13.21 -3.91
C PRO A 17 -3.71 13.52 -4.11
N PHE A 18 -2.89 12.51 -4.39
CA PHE A 18 -1.46 12.71 -4.63
C PHE A 18 -1.19 13.47 -5.94
N LYS A 19 -2.18 13.53 -6.83
CA LYS A 19 -2.10 14.31 -8.05
C LYS A 19 -1.91 15.79 -7.77
N ASP A 20 -2.46 16.28 -6.65
CA ASP A 20 -2.33 17.68 -6.25
C ASP A 20 -1.06 17.94 -5.43
N LYS A 21 -0.46 16.87 -4.90
CA LYS A 21 0.71 16.99 -4.04
C LYS A 21 2.03 16.87 -4.81
N TYR A 22 2.03 16.15 -5.93
CA TYR A 22 3.24 15.86 -6.71
C TYR A 22 3.06 16.33 -8.15
N PRO A 23 4.17 16.73 -8.81
CA PRO A 23 4.13 16.99 -10.26
C PRO A 23 3.63 15.76 -11.03
N GLU A 24 3.06 15.96 -12.19
CA GLU A 24 2.46 14.87 -12.98
C GLU A 24 3.42 13.70 -13.19
N ARG A 25 4.69 13.97 -13.49
CA ARG A 25 5.69 12.93 -13.72
C ARG A 25 5.85 12.04 -12.48
N GLU A 26 5.91 12.66 -11.29
CA GLU A 26 6.05 11.91 -10.05
C GLU A 26 4.78 11.16 -9.70
N TYR A 27 3.63 11.78 -9.93
CA TYR A 27 2.35 11.12 -9.70
C TYR A 27 2.23 9.85 -10.56
N LEU A 28 2.62 9.91 -11.83
CA LEU A 28 2.60 8.73 -12.71
C LEU A 28 3.61 7.68 -12.26
N ALA A 29 4.77 8.11 -11.75
CA ALA A 29 5.76 7.19 -11.19
C ALA A 29 5.23 6.49 -9.94
N ILE A 30 4.49 7.20 -9.10
CA ILE A 30 3.85 6.61 -7.92
C ILE A 30 2.87 5.52 -8.34
N ILE A 31 2.02 5.79 -9.33
CA ILE A 31 1.06 4.79 -9.83
C ILE A 31 1.79 3.56 -10.36
N ARG A 32 2.85 3.76 -11.13
CA ARG A 32 3.64 2.65 -11.67
C ARG A 32 4.25 1.81 -10.56
N THR A 33 4.82 2.48 -9.56
CA THR A 33 5.43 1.77 -8.42
C THR A 33 4.39 0.97 -7.64
N ILE A 34 3.18 1.52 -7.45
CA ILE A 34 2.10 0.77 -6.80
C ILE A 34 1.78 -0.50 -7.57
N ARG A 35 1.71 -0.42 -8.90
CA ARG A 35 1.43 -1.60 -9.73
C ARG A 35 2.54 -2.63 -9.62
N GLU A 36 3.79 -2.19 -9.60
CA GLU A 36 4.93 -3.09 -9.40
C GLU A 36 4.91 -3.73 -8.02
N ALA A 37 4.52 -2.96 -7.00
CA ALA A 37 4.39 -3.48 -5.65
C ALA A 37 3.30 -4.54 -5.56
N ILE A 38 2.18 -4.37 -6.27
CA ILE A 38 1.13 -5.37 -6.33
C ILE A 38 1.68 -6.68 -6.92
N VAL A 39 2.49 -6.60 -7.98
CA VAL A 39 3.13 -7.79 -8.55
C VAL A 39 4.07 -8.45 -7.54
N GLU A 40 4.85 -7.66 -6.82
CA GLU A 40 5.74 -8.20 -5.79
C GLU A 40 4.93 -8.89 -4.68
N LEU A 41 3.83 -8.29 -4.24
CA LEU A 41 2.94 -8.91 -3.25
C LEU A 41 2.36 -10.22 -3.76
N GLU A 42 2.01 -10.30 -5.05
CA GLU A 42 1.53 -11.55 -5.64
C GLU A 42 2.58 -12.66 -5.60
N GLU A 43 3.83 -12.30 -5.78
CA GLU A 43 4.91 -13.27 -5.79
C GLU A 43 5.39 -13.68 -4.41
N LYS A 44 5.49 -12.71 -3.49
CA LYS A 44 6.16 -12.92 -2.19
C LYS A 44 5.24 -12.80 -0.98
N GLY A 45 4.15 -12.05 -1.09
CA GLY A 45 3.30 -11.73 0.04
C GLY A 45 3.82 -10.59 0.91
N PHE A 46 4.89 -9.91 0.50
CA PHE A 46 5.44 -8.73 1.18
C PHE A 46 6.21 -7.89 0.17
N VAL A 47 6.58 -6.67 0.57
CA VAL A 47 7.33 -5.75 -0.29
C VAL A 47 8.73 -5.55 0.28
N SER A 48 9.76 -5.71 -0.56
CA SER A 48 11.15 -5.45 -0.20
C SER A 48 11.93 -4.74 -1.30
N GLU A 49 11.48 -4.81 -2.54
CA GLU A 49 12.20 -4.24 -3.69
C GLU A 49 11.53 -3.00 -4.25
N THR A 50 10.20 -3.00 -4.34
CA THR A 50 9.44 -1.89 -4.91
C THR A 50 9.17 -0.77 -3.90
N GLY A 51 9.37 -1.05 -2.62
CA GLY A 51 9.21 -0.09 -1.54
C GLY A 51 10.08 -0.50 -0.37
N TRP A 52 9.92 0.19 0.75
CA TRP A 52 10.74 -0.08 1.94
C TRP A 52 9.92 -0.02 3.21
N ASP A 53 10.50 -0.54 4.29
CA ASP A 53 9.91 -0.52 5.63
C ASP A 53 8.53 -1.17 5.69
N ASP A 54 8.41 -2.35 5.06
CA ASP A 54 7.17 -3.14 5.12
C ASP A 54 7.05 -3.73 6.51
N HIS A 55 6.04 -3.29 7.26
CA HIS A 55 5.86 -3.70 8.65
C HIS A 55 4.38 -3.73 9.01
N ARG A 56 4.09 -4.47 10.09
CA ARG A 56 2.74 -4.58 10.63
C ARG A 56 2.36 -3.28 11.33
N LEU A 57 1.12 -2.84 11.09
CA LEU A 57 0.59 -1.66 11.76
C LEU A 57 0.08 -2.05 13.16
N MET A 58 0.39 -1.20 14.14
CA MET A 58 0.08 -1.47 15.54
C MET A 58 -0.92 -0.48 16.14
N LYS A 59 -1.33 0.53 15.39
CA LYS A 59 -2.24 1.57 15.89
C LYS A 59 -3.62 1.45 15.25
N LYS A 60 -4.65 1.76 16.02
CA LYS A 60 -6.02 1.79 15.50
C LYS A 60 -6.13 2.74 14.31
N PRO A 61 -6.97 2.43 13.33
CA PRO A 61 -7.89 1.27 13.27
C PRO A 61 -7.26 0.01 12.70
N PHE A 62 -5.93 -0.04 12.54
CA PHE A 62 -5.23 -1.14 11.86
C PHE A 62 -4.49 -2.07 12.82
N ASP A 63 -4.98 -2.19 14.06
CA ASP A 63 -4.26 -2.88 15.13
C ASP A 63 -4.65 -4.34 15.35
N ASP A 64 -5.34 -4.97 14.40
CA ASP A 64 -5.77 -6.37 14.54
C ASP A 64 -4.68 -7.39 14.17
N GLY A 65 -3.50 -6.91 13.76
CA GLY A 65 -2.37 -7.77 13.42
C GLY A 65 -2.31 -8.21 11.95
N ASN A 66 -3.29 -7.81 11.14
CA ASN A 66 -3.37 -8.21 9.74
C ASN A 66 -3.12 -7.06 8.74
N TYR A 67 -2.96 -5.85 9.23
CA TYR A 67 -2.70 -4.69 8.38
C TYR A 67 -1.22 -4.38 8.37
N PHE A 68 -0.71 -4.08 7.18
CA PHE A 68 0.70 -3.78 6.93
C PHE A 68 0.83 -2.50 6.13
N GLU A 69 1.98 -1.87 6.23
CA GLU A 69 2.28 -0.62 5.57
C GLU A 69 3.69 -0.69 4.99
N PHE A 70 3.88 -0.16 3.79
CA PHE A 70 5.21 0.09 3.25
C PHE A 70 5.25 1.47 2.62
N HIS A 71 6.47 1.97 2.45
CA HIS A 71 6.72 3.28 1.85
C HIS A 71 7.14 3.12 0.40
N ILE A 72 6.74 4.06 -0.43
CA ILE A 72 7.25 4.18 -1.81
C ILE A 72 7.55 5.66 -2.08
N HIS A 73 8.32 5.92 -3.10
CA HIS A 73 8.61 7.25 -3.63
C HIS A 73 9.41 8.13 -2.65
N ASP A 74 8.77 8.56 -1.58
CA ASP A 74 9.39 9.30 -0.49
C ASP A 74 8.75 8.85 0.84
N ASP A 75 9.15 9.47 1.96
CA ASP A 75 8.69 9.06 3.27
C ASP A 75 7.20 9.34 3.53
N ASP A 76 6.52 10.05 2.63
CA ASP A 76 5.14 10.47 2.84
C ASP A 76 4.15 9.80 1.88
N VAL A 77 4.54 8.74 1.21
CA VAL A 77 3.62 7.91 0.41
C VAL A 77 3.56 6.54 1.06
N LEU A 78 2.48 6.29 1.79
CA LEU A 78 2.29 5.11 2.63
C LEU A 78 1.24 4.22 1.99
N VAL A 79 1.60 2.97 1.67
CA VAL A 79 0.68 2.00 1.08
C VAL A 79 0.28 1.00 2.15
N VAL A 80 -1.02 0.91 2.42
CA VAL A 80 -1.57 0.02 3.44
C VAL A 80 -2.28 -1.15 2.78
N TYR A 81 -2.01 -2.36 3.26
CA TYR A 81 -2.67 -3.55 2.76
C TYR A 81 -3.06 -4.49 3.91
N PHE A 82 -4.06 -5.32 3.66
CA PHE A 82 -4.60 -6.29 4.60
C PHE A 82 -4.23 -7.69 4.10
N LYS A 83 -3.60 -8.50 4.96
CA LYS A 83 -3.09 -9.80 4.56
C LYS A 83 -3.69 -10.92 5.39
N ARG A 84 -4.23 -11.94 4.71
CA ARG A 84 -4.69 -13.18 5.34
C ARG A 84 -3.77 -14.31 4.90
N VAL A 85 -2.88 -14.70 5.81
CA VAL A 85 -1.85 -15.70 5.51
C VAL A 85 -2.47 -17.04 5.17
N ARG A 86 -3.48 -17.48 5.92
CA ARG A 86 -4.11 -18.78 5.70
C ARG A 86 -4.70 -18.94 4.31
N ARG A 87 -5.28 -17.86 3.79
CA ARG A 87 -5.92 -17.88 2.47
C ARG A 87 -5.00 -17.41 1.36
N GLN A 88 -3.82 -16.93 1.72
CA GLN A 88 -2.87 -16.30 0.79
C GLN A 88 -3.54 -15.22 -0.04
N THR A 89 -4.31 -14.37 0.62
CA THR A 89 -4.99 -13.24 -0.01
C THR A 89 -4.51 -11.93 0.60
N ILE A 90 -4.44 -10.92 -0.25
CA ILE A 90 -4.08 -9.57 0.14
C ILE A 90 -5.10 -8.62 -0.48
N ARG A 91 -5.58 -7.68 0.33
CA ARG A 91 -6.46 -6.62 -0.14
C ARG A 91 -5.75 -5.29 0.05
N MET A 92 -5.61 -4.53 -1.03
CA MET A 92 -5.05 -3.19 -0.95
C MET A 92 -6.09 -2.29 -0.28
N ILE A 93 -5.67 -1.57 0.76
CA ILE A 93 -6.59 -0.75 1.56
C ILE A 93 -6.57 0.71 1.11
N GLY A 94 -5.38 1.30 0.95
CA GLY A 94 -5.30 2.67 0.53
C GLY A 94 -3.87 3.18 0.48
N VAL A 95 -3.71 4.37 -0.11
CA VAL A 95 -2.44 5.07 -0.14
C VAL A 95 -2.66 6.40 0.57
N PHE A 96 -1.81 6.69 1.55
CA PHE A 96 -1.99 7.81 2.46
C PHE A 96 -0.69 8.59 2.62
N SER A 97 -0.81 9.85 3.07
CA SER A 97 0.31 10.60 3.62
C SER A 97 0.27 10.45 5.14
N HIS A 98 1.29 10.96 5.84
CA HIS A 98 1.27 10.99 7.30
C HIS A 98 0.10 11.81 7.86
N LEU A 99 -0.41 12.76 7.07
CA LEU A 99 -1.55 13.59 7.47
C LEU A 99 -2.89 12.90 7.22
N THR A 100 -2.98 12.01 6.24
CA THR A 100 -4.25 11.43 5.83
C THR A 100 -4.45 9.99 6.29
N ILE A 101 -3.38 9.32 6.79
CA ILE A 101 -3.52 7.95 7.25
C ILE A 101 -4.50 7.88 8.44
N PRO A 102 -5.51 7.00 8.38
CA PRO A 102 -6.46 6.88 9.48
C PRO A 102 -5.75 6.50 10.79
N SER A 103 -6.08 7.22 11.86
CA SER A 103 -5.55 6.93 13.18
C SER A 103 -6.51 7.50 14.24
N GLU A 104 -6.40 6.99 15.43
CA GLU A 104 -7.13 7.52 16.59
C GLU A 104 -6.20 8.24 17.53
#